data_57e528df6a6ded2690764a3f0f272371
#
_entry.id   57e528df6a6ded2690764a3f0f272371
#
_cell.length_a   1.000
_cell.length_b   1.000
_cell.length_c   1.000
_cell.angle_alpha   90.00
_cell.angle_beta   90.00
_cell.angle_gamma   90.00
#
_symmetry.space_group_name_H-M   'P 1'
#
loop_
_entity.id
_entity.type
_entity.pdbx_description
1 polymer ?
#
loop_
_entity_poly.entity_id
_entity_poly.type
_entity_poly.pdbx_seq_one_letter_code
_entity_poly.pdbx_strand_id
1 'polypeptide(L)'
;IDFNLGKEPADTFTRNQHPVLRADFILANPPFNISDWWHGSLEGDPRWLYGDPPQGNANYAWLQHMLHHLGPSGRAGIVLANGSMSSSQNNEGQIRAAMVDADVVEVMIALPGQLFFNTQIPACLWFLAKKKTARPGEVLFIDARKLGRMISRVQAELTDEIIDRIAATVAAWRGEAGDYADQPGYCRSVALAEIAGHGHVLTPGRYVGAEAVEGDDEAFADKMRSLTEKLGEQVAKGAALDAL
;
A
#
# COMPACT_ATOMS: atom_id res chain seq x y z
N ILE A 1 -7.99 -13.76 24.90
CA ILE A 1 -6.79 -13.25 24.18
C ILE A 1 -5.60 -13.63 25.05
N ASP A 2 -4.72 -14.48 24.53
CA ASP A 2 -3.48 -14.84 25.19
C ASP A 2 -2.39 -13.87 24.77
N PHE A 3 -1.60 -13.41 25.75
CA PHE A 3 -0.41 -12.61 25.52
C PHE A 3 0.81 -13.52 25.61
N ASN A 4 1.52 -13.70 24.51
CA ASN A 4 2.77 -14.43 24.47
C ASN A 4 3.91 -13.50 24.02
N LEU A 5 4.32 -12.63 24.92
CA LEU A 5 5.36 -11.63 24.66
C LEU A 5 6.78 -12.15 24.91
N GLY A 6 6.89 -13.43 25.29
CA GLY A 6 8.17 -13.97 25.73
C GLY A 6 8.51 -13.55 27.16
N LYS A 7 9.62 -14.09 27.70
CA LYS A 7 10.07 -13.83 29.07
C LYS A 7 10.87 -12.54 29.23
N GLU A 8 11.45 -12.06 28.14
CA GLU A 8 12.36 -10.90 28.11
C GLU A 8 12.10 -10.06 26.86
N PRO A 9 12.37 -8.75 26.88
CA PRO A 9 12.37 -7.94 25.69
C PRO A 9 13.29 -8.53 24.62
N ALA A 10 12.80 -8.66 23.40
CA ALA A 10 13.55 -9.22 22.29
C ALA A 10 13.28 -8.45 21.02
N ASP A 11 14.32 -8.27 20.23
CA ASP A 11 14.19 -7.77 18.87
C ASP A 11 13.58 -8.86 17.97
N THR A 12 12.57 -8.50 17.19
CA THR A 12 11.80 -9.44 16.35
C THR A 12 12.67 -10.12 15.30
N PHE A 13 13.66 -9.42 14.77
CA PHE A 13 14.50 -9.95 13.70
C PHE A 13 15.68 -10.76 14.22
N THR A 14 16.40 -10.23 15.20
CA THR A 14 17.63 -10.85 15.70
C THR A 14 17.36 -11.94 16.73
N ARG A 15 16.20 -11.89 17.41
CA ARG A 15 15.84 -12.83 18.45
C ARG A 15 14.38 -13.24 18.39
N ASN A 16 13.99 -13.93 17.29
CA ASN A 16 12.64 -14.43 17.09
C ASN A 16 12.27 -15.43 18.21
N GLN A 17 11.34 -15.06 19.09
CA GLN A 17 10.89 -15.89 20.20
C GLN A 17 9.82 -16.93 19.81
N HIS A 18 9.30 -16.85 18.58
CA HIS A 18 8.23 -17.72 18.09
C HIS A 18 8.58 -18.39 16.75
N PRO A 19 9.75 -19.03 16.59
CA PRO A 19 10.25 -19.49 15.29
C PRO A 19 9.36 -20.53 14.60
N VAL A 20 8.58 -21.27 15.39
CA VAL A 20 7.67 -22.31 14.88
C VAL A 20 6.21 -21.85 14.74
N LEU A 21 5.91 -20.61 15.12
CA LEU A 21 4.55 -20.06 15.01
C LEU A 21 4.11 -20.07 13.54
N ARG A 22 2.89 -20.55 13.32
CA ARG A 22 2.18 -20.47 12.04
C ARG A 22 0.77 -19.98 12.32
N ALA A 23 0.50 -18.76 11.88
CA ALA A 23 -0.76 -18.06 12.13
C ALA A 23 -1.70 -18.16 10.92
N ASP A 24 -3.00 -18.26 11.19
CA ASP A 24 -4.02 -18.14 10.16
C ASP A 24 -4.19 -16.68 9.72
N PHE A 25 -4.08 -15.75 10.68
CA PHE A 25 -4.18 -14.33 10.43
C PHE A 25 -3.09 -13.55 11.17
N ILE A 26 -2.48 -12.59 10.47
CA ILE A 26 -1.54 -11.63 11.05
C ILE A 26 -2.04 -10.23 10.74
N LEU A 27 -2.19 -9.38 11.77
CA LEU A 27 -2.42 -7.95 11.61
C LEU A 27 -1.26 -7.20 12.24
N ALA A 28 -0.61 -6.35 11.49
CA ALA A 28 0.59 -5.64 11.94
C ALA A 28 0.63 -4.19 11.49
N ASN A 29 1.06 -3.33 12.40
CA ASN A 29 1.45 -1.96 12.13
C ASN A 29 2.89 -1.78 12.63
N PRO A 30 3.88 -2.28 11.88
CA PRO A 30 5.28 -2.16 12.28
C PRO A 30 5.75 -0.70 12.15
N PRO A 31 6.82 -0.33 12.84
CA PRO A 31 7.42 0.99 12.68
C PRO A 31 7.90 1.18 11.23
N PHE A 32 7.60 2.36 10.63
CA PHE A 32 7.91 2.64 9.23
C PHE A 32 9.36 3.00 9.02
N ASN A 33 9.96 2.50 7.95
CA ASN A 33 11.27 2.90 7.44
C ASN A 33 12.42 2.84 8.47
N ILE A 34 12.41 1.84 9.36
CA ILE A 34 13.50 1.68 10.34
C ILE A 34 14.79 1.34 9.59
N SER A 35 15.85 2.10 9.88
CA SER A 35 17.23 1.78 9.50
C SER A 35 17.94 0.99 10.61
N ASP A 36 19.07 0.40 10.25
CA ASP A 36 19.94 -0.33 11.18
C ASP A 36 19.23 -1.41 12.02
N TRP A 37 18.20 -2.01 11.42
CA TRP A 37 17.35 -3.02 12.05
C TRP A 37 18.03 -4.39 12.18
N TRP A 38 19.16 -4.59 11.51
CA TRP A 38 19.88 -5.85 11.47
C TRP A 38 21.38 -5.62 11.55
N HIS A 39 22.05 -6.43 12.37
CA HIS A 39 23.49 -6.48 12.48
C HIS A 39 23.99 -7.90 12.25
N GLY A 40 24.84 -8.10 11.26
CA GLY A 40 25.43 -9.41 10.92
C GLY A 40 25.07 -9.90 9.52
N SER A 41 25.19 -11.20 9.28
CA SER A 41 24.81 -11.82 8.01
C SER A 41 23.32 -12.15 7.97
N LEU A 42 22.69 -11.92 6.85
CA LEU A 42 21.32 -12.39 6.56
C LEU A 42 21.32 -13.76 5.89
N GLU A 43 22.50 -14.24 5.49
CA GLU A 43 22.67 -15.48 4.76
C GLU A 43 22.12 -16.69 5.52
N GLY A 44 21.30 -17.49 4.84
CA GLY A 44 20.71 -18.70 5.38
C GLY A 44 19.51 -18.50 6.31
N ASP A 45 19.05 -17.27 6.53
CA ASP A 45 17.81 -17.02 7.28
C ASP A 45 16.59 -17.42 6.43
N PRO A 46 15.79 -18.40 6.87
CA PRO A 46 14.66 -18.92 6.09
C PRO A 46 13.53 -17.93 5.88
N ARG A 47 13.57 -16.76 6.53
CA ARG A 47 12.58 -15.69 6.35
C ARG A 47 12.78 -14.94 5.04
N TRP A 48 14.02 -14.82 4.55
CA TRP A 48 14.36 -13.99 3.41
C TRP A 48 14.24 -14.74 2.07
N LEU A 49 13.09 -15.40 1.90
CA LEU A 49 12.81 -16.25 0.73
C LEU A 49 12.80 -15.48 -0.61
N TYR A 50 12.43 -14.19 -0.55
CA TYR A 50 12.30 -13.34 -1.74
C TYR A 50 13.51 -12.43 -1.97
N GLY A 51 14.52 -12.57 -1.14
CA GLY A 51 15.77 -11.80 -1.19
C GLY A 51 16.06 -11.09 0.13
N ASP A 52 17.34 -10.78 0.34
CA ASP A 52 17.81 -10.15 1.56
C ASP A 52 17.32 -8.70 1.66
N PRO A 53 16.56 -8.34 2.71
CA PRO A 53 16.09 -6.98 2.90
C PRO A 53 17.25 -6.01 3.16
N PRO A 54 17.17 -4.76 2.65
CA PRO A 54 18.22 -3.79 2.87
C PRO A 54 18.35 -3.36 4.33
N GLN A 55 19.57 -3.22 4.83
CA GLN A 55 19.82 -2.78 6.22
C GLN A 55 19.27 -1.36 6.49
N GLY A 56 19.25 -0.51 5.49
CA GLY A 56 18.75 0.86 5.60
C GLY A 56 17.22 0.99 5.69
N ASN A 57 16.45 -0.09 5.48
CA ASN A 57 15.00 -0.05 5.55
C ASN A 57 14.39 -1.42 5.85
N ALA A 58 13.68 -1.54 6.97
CA ALA A 58 13.06 -2.79 7.42
C ALA A 58 11.71 -3.14 6.77
N ASN A 59 11.15 -2.30 5.89
CA ASN A 59 9.79 -2.54 5.37
C ASN A 59 9.64 -3.93 4.75
N TYR A 60 10.59 -4.35 3.91
CA TYR A 60 10.55 -5.69 3.30
C TYR A 60 10.99 -6.82 4.24
N ALA A 61 11.72 -6.50 5.30
CA ALA A 61 11.98 -7.46 6.37
C ALA A 61 10.68 -7.78 7.13
N TRP A 62 9.87 -6.78 7.44
CA TRP A 62 8.54 -6.98 8.05
C TRP A 62 7.63 -7.82 7.17
N LEU A 63 7.51 -7.50 5.87
CA LEU A 63 6.67 -8.25 4.94
C LEU A 63 7.09 -9.74 4.88
N GLN A 64 8.37 -10.02 4.73
CA GLN A 64 8.87 -11.38 4.65
C GLN A 64 8.77 -12.13 6.00
N HIS A 65 9.02 -11.44 7.11
CA HIS A 65 8.84 -12.01 8.45
C HIS A 65 7.38 -12.45 8.67
N MET A 66 6.39 -11.61 8.32
CA MET A 66 4.98 -11.96 8.41
C MET A 66 4.63 -13.16 7.51
N LEU A 67 5.08 -13.15 6.25
CA LEU A 67 4.88 -14.27 5.31
C LEU A 67 5.47 -15.57 5.86
N HIS A 68 6.66 -15.53 6.48
CA HIS A 68 7.28 -16.70 7.08
C HIS A 68 6.39 -17.30 8.17
N HIS A 69 5.77 -16.46 9.00
CA HIS A 69 4.92 -16.88 10.11
C HIS A 69 3.48 -17.19 9.73
N LEU A 70 3.06 -17.03 8.47
CA LEU A 70 1.76 -17.49 8.01
C LEU A 70 1.72 -19.01 7.90
N GLY A 71 0.58 -19.59 8.28
CA GLY A 71 0.21 -20.96 7.93
C GLY A 71 -0.01 -21.11 6.41
N PRO A 72 -0.20 -22.35 5.91
CA PRO A 72 -0.32 -22.60 4.46
C PRO A 72 -1.46 -21.83 3.77
N SER A 73 -2.56 -21.58 4.47
CA SER A 73 -3.72 -20.81 4.01
C SER A 73 -3.84 -19.46 4.72
N GLY A 74 -2.78 -19.05 5.44
CA GLY A 74 -2.79 -17.84 6.25
C GLY A 74 -2.76 -16.56 5.41
N ARG A 75 -3.32 -15.49 6.00
CA ARG A 75 -3.38 -14.14 5.43
C ARG A 75 -2.80 -13.11 6.39
N ALA A 76 -2.14 -12.09 5.86
CA ALA A 76 -1.65 -10.97 6.64
C ALA A 76 -2.16 -9.64 6.09
N GLY A 77 -2.49 -8.72 7.01
CA GLY A 77 -2.77 -7.31 6.73
C GLY A 77 -1.70 -6.45 7.42
N ILE A 78 -0.95 -5.68 6.65
CA ILE A 78 0.22 -4.95 7.15
C ILE A 78 0.13 -3.49 6.71
N VAL A 79 0.28 -2.56 7.66
CA VAL A 79 0.34 -1.12 7.38
C VAL A 79 1.79 -0.72 7.14
N LEU A 80 2.08 -0.08 6.03
CA LEU A 80 3.41 0.48 5.71
C LEU A 80 3.30 1.87 5.09
N ALA A 81 4.42 2.59 5.05
CA ALA A 81 4.50 3.84 4.31
C ALA A 81 4.35 3.62 2.81
N ASN A 82 3.75 4.58 2.09
CA ASN A 82 3.48 4.48 0.64
C ASN A 82 4.72 4.19 -0.19
N GLY A 83 5.91 4.63 0.24
CA GLY A 83 7.17 4.34 -0.45
C GLY A 83 7.41 2.84 -0.66
N SER A 84 6.90 1.97 0.22
CA SER A 84 7.04 0.52 0.09
C SER A 84 6.45 -0.04 -1.20
N MET A 85 5.43 0.61 -1.77
CA MET A 85 4.76 0.16 -3.00
C MET A 85 5.60 0.36 -4.28
N SER A 86 6.58 1.25 -4.27
CA SER A 86 7.28 1.68 -5.49
C SER A 86 8.79 1.84 -5.34
N SER A 87 9.34 1.83 -4.12
CA SER A 87 10.78 1.96 -3.91
C SER A 87 11.56 0.87 -4.65
N SER A 88 12.65 1.26 -5.29
CA SER A 88 13.61 0.37 -5.95
C SER A 88 15.02 0.50 -5.36
N GLN A 89 15.15 1.20 -4.24
CA GLN A 89 16.44 1.40 -3.58
C GLN A 89 16.92 0.08 -2.94
N ASN A 90 18.22 -0.13 -3.00
CA ASN A 90 18.89 -1.18 -2.23
C ASN A 90 18.18 -2.56 -2.25
N ASN A 91 17.82 -3.08 -3.41
CA ASN A 91 17.19 -4.39 -3.61
C ASN A 91 15.68 -4.47 -3.32
N GLU A 92 15.04 -3.43 -2.79
CA GLU A 92 13.60 -3.46 -2.48
C GLU A 92 12.73 -3.77 -3.71
N GLY A 93 13.09 -3.23 -4.88
CA GLY A 93 12.38 -3.51 -6.13
C GLY A 93 12.45 -4.97 -6.56
N GLN A 94 13.58 -5.64 -6.33
CA GLN A 94 13.78 -7.06 -6.67
C GLN A 94 12.98 -7.96 -5.71
N ILE A 95 12.99 -7.66 -4.41
CA ILE A 95 12.19 -8.38 -3.42
C ILE A 95 10.70 -8.25 -3.75
N ARG A 96 10.23 -7.03 -4.07
CA ARG A 96 8.85 -6.79 -4.47
C ARG A 96 8.48 -7.59 -5.71
N ALA A 97 9.33 -7.60 -6.73
CA ALA A 97 9.12 -8.39 -7.93
C ALA A 97 8.99 -9.88 -7.60
N ALA A 98 9.92 -10.43 -6.83
CA ALA A 98 9.88 -11.83 -6.41
C ALA A 98 8.61 -12.18 -5.60
N MET A 99 8.14 -11.29 -4.73
CA MET A 99 6.87 -11.49 -4.00
C MET A 99 5.64 -11.45 -4.92
N VAL A 100 5.63 -10.57 -5.91
CA VAL A 100 4.54 -10.48 -6.90
C VAL A 100 4.54 -11.73 -7.78
N ASP A 101 5.70 -12.13 -8.31
CA ASP A 101 5.85 -13.30 -9.17
C ASP A 101 5.53 -14.62 -8.45
N ALA A 102 5.76 -14.66 -7.13
CA ALA A 102 5.34 -15.78 -6.27
C ALA A 102 3.85 -15.76 -5.91
N ASP A 103 3.09 -14.80 -6.42
CA ASP A 103 1.65 -14.64 -6.21
C ASP A 103 1.21 -14.54 -4.73
N VAL A 104 2.06 -13.94 -3.87
CA VAL A 104 1.77 -13.78 -2.43
C VAL A 104 1.16 -12.42 -2.08
N VAL A 105 1.16 -11.46 -3.00
CA VAL A 105 0.48 -10.16 -2.81
C VAL A 105 -0.96 -10.29 -3.28
N GLU A 106 -1.92 -10.11 -2.37
CA GLU A 106 -3.34 -10.33 -2.64
C GLU A 106 -4.09 -9.01 -2.92
N VAL A 107 -3.96 -8.02 -2.03
CA VAL A 107 -4.63 -6.72 -2.18
C VAL A 107 -3.68 -5.60 -1.78
N MET A 108 -3.71 -4.51 -2.54
CA MET A 108 -2.98 -3.28 -2.25
C MET A 108 -3.95 -2.11 -2.12
N ILE A 109 -3.93 -1.40 -0.98
CA ILE A 109 -4.80 -0.25 -0.72
C ILE A 109 -3.94 0.96 -0.42
N ALA A 110 -4.08 2.02 -1.22
CA ALA A 110 -3.50 3.33 -0.89
C ALA A 110 -4.48 4.10 -0.01
N LEU A 111 -4.03 4.51 1.17
CA LEU A 111 -4.84 5.23 2.15
C LEU A 111 -4.69 6.76 2.01
N PRO A 112 -5.67 7.55 2.52
CA PRO A 112 -5.52 8.99 2.65
C PRO A 112 -4.29 9.35 3.49
N GLY A 113 -3.73 10.53 3.27
CA GLY A 113 -2.78 11.11 4.21
C GLY A 113 -3.43 11.53 5.52
N GLN A 114 -2.62 11.91 6.49
CA GLN A 114 -3.07 12.51 7.76
C GLN A 114 -3.97 11.60 8.64
N LEU A 115 -3.90 10.28 8.47
CA LEU A 115 -4.63 9.32 9.32
C LEU A 115 -3.98 9.13 10.70
N PHE A 116 -2.69 9.42 10.85
CA PHE A 116 -1.95 9.20 12.08
C PHE A 116 -1.76 10.51 12.84
N PHE A 117 -1.85 10.46 14.18
CA PHE A 117 -1.66 11.63 15.05
C PHE A 117 -0.25 12.23 14.98
N ASN A 118 0.76 11.37 14.86
CA ASN A 118 2.17 11.75 15.00
C ASN A 118 2.89 11.94 13.66
N THR A 119 2.25 11.65 12.54
CA THR A 119 2.85 11.77 11.21
C THR A 119 1.80 12.03 10.14
N GLN A 120 2.14 12.84 9.18
CA GLN A 120 1.30 13.09 8.00
C GLN A 120 1.65 12.15 6.82
N ILE A 121 2.58 11.22 7.04
CA ILE A 121 3.04 10.29 6.00
C ILE A 121 1.84 9.45 5.52
N PRO A 122 1.54 9.45 4.21
CA PRO A 122 0.51 8.59 3.68
C PRO A 122 0.94 7.13 3.80
N ALA A 123 0.00 6.29 4.21
CA ALA A 123 0.21 4.86 4.40
C ALA A 123 -0.53 4.04 3.35
N CYS A 124 -0.14 2.79 3.24
CA CYS A 124 -0.81 1.79 2.44
C CYS A 124 -1.03 0.51 3.24
N LEU A 125 -1.98 -0.30 2.80
CA LEU A 125 -2.19 -1.63 3.34
C LEU A 125 -1.71 -2.66 2.33
N TRP A 126 -0.87 -3.56 2.81
CA TRP A 126 -0.46 -4.77 2.13
C TRP A 126 -1.28 -5.94 2.66
N PHE A 127 -2.05 -6.59 1.80
CA PHE A 127 -2.63 -7.89 2.13
C PHE A 127 -1.84 -8.98 1.44
N LEU A 128 -1.33 -9.90 2.23
CA LEU A 128 -0.52 -11.02 1.78
C LEU A 128 -1.25 -12.33 2.05
N ALA A 129 -1.16 -13.26 1.14
CA ALA A 129 -1.65 -14.62 1.30
C ALA A 129 -0.55 -15.61 0.92
N LYS A 130 -0.30 -16.60 1.77
CA LYS A 130 0.69 -17.64 1.47
C LYS A 130 0.30 -18.48 0.27
N LYS A 131 -1.00 -18.69 0.11
CA LYS A 131 -1.62 -19.30 -1.06
C LYS A 131 -2.96 -18.63 -1.30
N LYS A 132 -3.11 -17.98 -2.43
CA LYS A 132 -4.40 -17.44 -2.85
C LYS A 132 -5.35 -18.57 -3.22
N THR A 133 -6.54 -18.54 -2.65
CA THR A 133 -7.63 -19.49 -2.98
C THR A 133 -8.61 -18.88 -3.96
N ALA A 134 -8.80 -17.57 -3.88
CA ALA A 134 -9.57 -16.81 -4.85
C ALA A 134 -8.60 -16.04 -5.78
N ARG A 135 -8.91 -15.96 -7.06
CA ARG A 135 -8.22 -15.19 -8.09
C ARG A 135 -6.68 -15.33 -8.06
N PRO A 136 -6.13 -16.57 -8.15
CA PRO A 136 -4.70 -16.73 -8.31
C PRO A 136 -4.22 -16.04 -9.59
N GLY A 137 -3.03 -15.42 -9.52
CA GLY A 137 -2.47 -14.67 -10.64
C GLY A 137 -2.99 -13.24 -10.81
N GLU A 138 -3.83 -12.75 -9.89
CA GLU A 138 -4.35 -11.38 -9.91
C GLU A 138 -4.08 -10.68 -8.57
N VAL A 139 -3.95 -9.35 -8.60
CA VAL A 139 -3.88 -8.48 -7.41
C VAL A 139 -5.00 -7.45 -7.47
N LEU A 140 -5.72 -7.28 -6.38
CA LEU A 140 -6.70 -6.21 -6.25
C LEU A 140 -6.01 -4.91 -5.83
N PHE A 141 -6.20 -3.85 -6.60
CA PHE A 141 -5.78 -2.50 -6.25
C PHE A 141 -6.98 -1.65 -5.85
N ILE A 142 -6.88 -0.94 -4.72
CA ILE A 142 -7.89 0.01 -4.24
C ILE A 142 -7.21 1.35 -3.97
N ASP A 143 -7.67 2.40 -4.61
CA ASP A 143 -7.23 3.77 -4.35
C ASP A 143 -8.22 4.48 -3.42
N ALA A 144 -7.94 4.44 -2.13
CA ALA A 144 -8.74 5.08 -1.10
C ALA A 144 -8.21 6.47 -0.71
N ARG A 145 -7.22 7.03 -1.41
CA ARG A 145 -6.58 8.30 -1.04
C ARG A 145 -7.55 9.48 -0.94
N LYS A 146 -8.64 9.44 -1.69
CA LYS A 146 -9.67 10.50 -1.70
C LYS A 146 -10.86 10.21 -0.77
N LEU A 147 -10.89 9.08 -0.10
CA LEU A 147 -12.04 8.65 0.70
C LEU A 147 -12.02 9.15 2.15
N GLY A 148 -10.90 9.71 2.62
CA GLY A 148 -10.77 10.21 3.99
C GLY A 148 -11.66 11.44 4.24
N ARG A 149 -12.27 11.52 5.43
CA ARG A 149 -12.97 12.70 5.91
C ARG A 149 -12.05 13.51 6.82
N MET A 150 -11.84 14.80 6.53
CA MET A 150 -11.09 15.69 7.41
C MET A 150 -11.89 15.98 8.68
N ILE A 151 -11.33 15.64 9.85
CA ILE A 151 -11.90 15.97 11.17
C ILE A 151 -11.26 17.20 11.79
N SER A 152 -10.09 17.59 11.28
CA SER A 152 -9.40 18.84 11.63
C SER A 152 -8.57 19.32 10.45
N ARG A 153 -7.86 20.45 10.61
CA ARG A 153 -6.94 20.99 9.57
C ARG A 153 -5.80 20.04 9.22
N VAL A 154 -5.46 19.11 10.11
CA VAL A 154 -4.26 18.27 10.02
C VAL A 154 -4.56 16.77 10.16
N GLN A 155 -5.83 16.40 10.38
CA GLN A 155 -6.20 15.02 10.62
C GLN A 155 -7.41 14.58 9.81
N ALA A 156 -7.27 13.44 9.16
CA ALA A 156 -8.34 12.71 8.49
C ALA A 156 -8.74 11.46 9.30
N GLU A 157 -9.93 10.96 9.03
CA GLU A 157 -10.39 9.66 9.51
C GLU A 157 -10.98 8.84 8.36
N LEU A 158 -11.03 7.54 8.53
CA LEU A 158 -11.84 6.63 7.73
C LEU A 158 -13.13 6.37 8.51
N THR A 159 -14.28 6.77 7.95
CA THR A 159 -15.58 6.49 8.56
C THR A 159 -15.95 5.02 8.41
N ASP A 160 -16.89 4.52 9.22
CA ASP A 160 -17.34 3.13 9.13
C ASP A 160 -17.87 2.80 7.72
N GLU A 161 -18.56 3.74 7.05
CA GLU A 161 -19.04 3.54 5.69
C GLU A 161 -17.91 3.36 4.66
N ILE A 162 -16.80 4.07 4.85
CA ILE A 162 -15.62 3.93 4.00
C ILE A 162 -14.94 2.58 4.24
N ILE A 163 -14.82 2.20 5.50
CA ILE A 163 -14.25 0.91 5.90
C ILE A 163 -15.11 -0.24 5.35
N ASP A 164 -16.43 -0.16 5.52
CA ASP A 164 -17.38 -1.14 5.02
C ASP A 164 -17.35 -1.25 3.48
N ARG A 165 -17.25 -0.12 2.77
CA ARG A 165 -17.08 -0.10 1.32
C ARG A 165 -15.83 -0.84 0.88
N ILE A 166 -14.69 -0.57 1.51
CA ILE A 166 -13.42 -1.23 1.21
C ILE A 166 -13.53 -2.73 1.52
N ALA A 167 -14.07 -3.08 2.67
CA ALA A 167 -14.24 -4.47 3.09
C ALA A 167 -15.17 -5.24 2.14
N ALA A 168 -16.30 -4.66 1.76
CA ALA A 168 -17.24 -5.24 0.80
C ALA A 168 -16.60 -5.45 -0.58
N THR A 169 -15.77 -4.50 -1.04
CA THR A 169 -15.03 -4.63 -2.31
C THR A 169 -14.07 -5.81 -2.26
N VAL A 170 -13.32 -5.98 -1.17
CA VAL A 170 -12.40 -7.10 -1.00
C VAL A 170 -13.15 -8.43 -0.91
N ALA A 171 -14.26 -8.49 -0.14
CA ALA A 171 -15.09 -9.67 -0.01
C ALA A 171 -15.71 -10.10 -1.35
N ALA A 172 -16.24 -9.14 -2.12
CA ALA A 172 -16.76 -9.40 -3.47
C ALA A 172 -15.66 -9.91 -4.41
N TRP A 173 -14.47 -9.29 -4.39
CA TRP A 173 -13.35 -9.73 -5.22
C TRP A 173 -12.88 -11.15 -4.88
N ARG A 174 -12.94 -11.53 -3.60
CA ARG A 174 -12.64 -12.89 -3.15
C ARG A 174 -13.77 -13.90 -3.45
N GLY A 175 -14.94 -13.45 -3.88
CA GLY A 175 -16.12 -14.29 -4.06
C GLY A 175 -16.76 -14.74 -2.74
N GLU A 176 -16.49 -14.03 -1.65
CA GLU A 176 -17.02 -14.30 -0.32
C GLU A 176 -18.42 -13.68 -0.14
N ALA A 177 -18.70 -12.54 -0.81
CA ALA A 177 -20.00 -11.86 -0.77
C ALA A 177 -20.16 -10.89 -1.95
N GLY A 178 -21.30 -10.97 -2.65
CA GLY A 178 -21.66 -10.07 -3.76
C GLY A 178 -20.84 -10.30 -5.04
N ASP A 179 -21.08 -9.45 -6.04
CA ASP A 179 -20.41 -9.51 -7.33
C ASP A 179 -19.33 -8.42 -7.38
N TYR A 180 -18.16 -8.79 -7.86
CA TYR A 180 -17.05 -7.85 -8.06
C TYR A 180 -17.06 -7.30 -9.49
N ALA A 181 -16.90 -5.99 -9.61
CA ALA A 181 -16.59 -5.31 -10.86
C ALA A 181 -15.53 -4.24 -10.64
N ASP A 182 -14.65 -4.05 -11.61
CA ASP A 182 -13.70 -2.93 -11.62
C ASP A 182 -14.46 -1.60 -11.61
N GLN A 183 -13.97 -0.62 -10.83
CA GLN A 183 -14.54 0.72 -10.74
C GLN A 183 -13.44 1.75 -11.05
N PRO A 184 -13.51 2.44 -12.20
CA PRO A 184 -12.53 3.47 -12.56
C PRO A 184 -12.35 4.51 -11.45
N GLY A 185 -11.09 4.85 -11.16
CA GLY A 185 -10.73 5.78 -10.09
C GLY A 185 -10.78 5.20 -8.67
N TYR A 186 -11.28 3.98 -8.47
CA TYR A 186 -11.41 3.38 -7.15
C TYR A 186 -10.76 2.01 -7.02
N CYS A 187 -11.19 0.99 -7.78
CA CYS A 187 -10.61 -0.35 -7.66
C CYS A 187 -10.48 -1.06 -9.00
N ARG A 188 -9.47 -1.93 -9.11
CA ARG A 188 -9.24 -2.77 -10.28
C ARG A 188 -8.51 -4.06 -9.91
N SER A 189 -8.96 -5.20 -10.49
CA SER A 189 -8.22 -6.46 -10.49
C SER A 189 -7.22 -6.49 -11.63
N VAL A 190 -5.97 -6.80 -11.34
CA VAL A 190 -4.86 -6.69 -12.31
C VAL A 190 -4.06 -7.97 -12.33
N ALA A 191 -3.84 -8.52 -13.52
CA ALA A 191 -3.03 -9.72 -13.71
C ALA A 191 -1.54 -9.46 -13.43
N LEU A 192 -0.83 -10.46 -12.90
CA LEU A 192 0.61 -10.35 -12.59
C LEU A 192 1.44 -9.92 -13.80
N ALA A 193 1.09 -10.37 -14.99
CA ALA A 193 1.79 -9.99 -16.22
C ALA A 193 1.73 -8.48 -16.51
N GLU A 194 0.60 -7.83 -16.22
CA GLU A 194 0.47 -6.37 -16.34
C GLU A 194 1.32 -5.67 -15.28
N ILE A 195 1.31 -6.17 -14.05
CA ILE A 195 2.13 -5.63 -12.94
C ILE A 195 3.62 -5.74 -13.28
N ALA A 196 4.06 -6.87 -13.82
CA ALA A 196 5.43 -7.06 -14.30
C ALA A 196 5.79 -6.07 -15.41
N GLY A 197 4.88 -5.84 -16.39
CA GLY A 197 5.04 -4.83 -17.44
C GLY A 197 5.20 -3.40 -16.91
N HIS A 198 4.73 -3.13 -15.70
CA HIS A 198 4.91 -1.86 -14.98
C HIS A 198 6.06 -1.87 -13.96
N GLY A 199 7.03 -2.79 -14.10
CA GLY A 199 8.20 -2.88 -13.22
C GLY A 199 7.84 -3.28 -11.79
N HIS A 200 6.78 -4.06 -11.61
CA HIS A 200 6.27 -4.55 -10.32
C HIS A 200 5.93 -3.43 -9.31
N VAL A 201 5.63 -2.23 -9.80
CA VAL A 201 5.15 -1.12 -8.95
C VAL A 201 3.72 -1.43 -8.51
N LEU A 202 3.44 -1.30 -7.20
CA LEU A 202 2.15 -1.68 -6.60
C LEU A 202 1.31 -0.46 -6.17
N THR A 203 1.55 0.72 -6.73
CA THR A 203 0.78 1.93 -6.42
C THR A 203 -0.60 1.87 -7.09
N PRO A 204 -1.72 1.79 -6.33
CA PRO A 204 -3.06 1.61 -6.89
C PRO A 204 -3.46 2.61 -7.96
N GLY A 205 -3.14 3.90 -7.77
CA GLY A 205 -3.46 4.94 -8.73
C GLY A 205 -2.87 4.75 -10.15
N ARG A 206 -1.90 3.84 -10.31
CA ARG A 206 -1.38 3.45 -11.63
C ARG A 206 -2.36 2.58 -12.41
N TYR A 207 -3.18 1.81 -11.70
CA TYR A 207 -4.00 0.74 -12.27
C TYR A 207 -5.49 1.09 -12.34
N VAL A 208 -6.02 1.82 -11.35
CA VAL A 208 -7.46 2.09 -11.27
C VAL A 208 -7.99 3.11 -12.29
N GLY A 209 -7.07 3.81 -13.00
CA GLY A 209 -7.46 4.85 -13.97
C GLY A 209 -7.98 6.12 -13.31
N ALA A 210 -8.50 7.03 -14.12
CA ALA A 210 -9.20 8.22 -13.65
C ALA A 210 -10.70 7.92 -13.52
N GLU A 211 -11.35 8.52 -12.49
CA GLU A 211 -12.81 8.63 -12.51
C GLU A 211 -13.26 9.23 -13.83
N ALA A 212 -14.32 8.68 -14.43
CA ALA A 212 -14.97 9.33 -15.55
C ALA A 212 -15.45 10.71 -15.05
N VAL A 213 -14.75 11.74 -15.41
CA VAL A 213 -15.26 13.10 -15.26
C VAL A 213 -16.44 13.18 -16.21
N GLU A 214 -17.66 13.38 -15.68
CA GLU A 214 -18.80 13.76 -16.50
C GLU A 214 -18.35 14.93 -17.36
N GLY A 215 -18.50 14.77 -18.67
CA GLY A 215 -17.77 15.50 -19.66
C GLY A 215 -17.71 16.99 -19.41
N ASP A 216 -16.52 17.47 -19.18
CA ASP A 216 -16.18 18.83 -19.49
C ASP A 216 -16.12 18.88 -21.03
N ASP A 217 -17.27 19.12 -21.66
CA ASP A 217 -17.42 19.20 -23.13
C ASP A 217 -16.67 20.41 -23.72
N GLU A 218 -15.95 21.16 -22.88
CA GLU A 218 -15.10 22.25 -23.33
C GLU A 218 -13.87 21.71 -24.03
N ALA A 219 -13.73 22.02 -25.31
CA ALA A 219 -12.57 21.59 -26.08
C ALA A 219 -11.27 22.02 -25.39
N PHE A 220 -10.31 21.10 -25.29
CA PHE A 220 -9.02 21.32 -24.59
C PHE A 220 -8.37 22.67 -24.95
N ALA A 221 -8.48 23.09 -26.22
CA ALA A 221 -7.95 24.36 -26.68
C ALA A 221 -8.62 25.59 -26.04
N ASP A 222 -9.93 25.52 -25.79
CA ASP A 222 -10.69 26.62 -25.19
C ASP A 222 -10.43 26.69 -23.71
N LYS A 223 -10.33 25.55 -23.05
CA LYS A 223 -9.95 25.46 -21.62
C LYS A 223 -8.52 25.96 -21.39
N MET A 224 -7.57 25.58 -22.24
CA MET A 224 -6.19 26.08 -22.18
C MET A 224 -6.13 27.59 -22.38
N ARG A 225 -6.91 28.14 -23.31
CA ARG A 225 -6.99 29.60 -23.55
C ARG A 225 -7.51 30.32 -22.30
N SER A 226 -8.63 29.87 -21.75
CA SER A 226 -9.24 30.43 -20.53
C SER A 226 -8.30 30.38 -19.33
N LEU A 227 -7.60 29.26 -19.12
CA LEU A 227 -6.64 29.13 -18.04
C LEU A 227 -5.39 30.03 -18.23
N THR A 228 -4.93 30.19 -19.46
CA THR A 228 -3.78 31.06 -19.79
C THR A 228 -4.13 32.54 -19.57
N GLU A 229 -5.34 32.97 -19.97
CA GLU A 229 -5.84 34.30 -19.69
C GLU A 229 -5.97 34.59 -18.20
N LYS A 230 -6.57 33.67 -17.42
CA LYS A 230 -6.67 33.79 -15.95
C LYS A 230 -5.30 33.85 -15.28
N LEU A 231 -4.35 33.07 -15.75
CA LEU A 231 -2.99 33.09 -15.23
C LEU A 231 -2.34 34.47 -15.51
N GLY A 232 -2.48 35.01 -16.72
CA GLY A 232 -2.01 36.35 -17.08
C GLY A 232 -2.57 37.44 -16.18
N GLU A 233 -3.88 37.41 -15.92
CA GLU A 233 -4.55 38.36 -14.99
C GLU A 233 -4.00 38.22 -13.56
N GLN A 234 -3.79 37.00 -13.06
CA GLN A 234 -3.27 36.79 -11.70
C GLN A 234 -1.82 37.28 -11.57
N VAL A 235 -0.99 37.04 -12.58
CA VAL A 235 0.39 37.53 -12.62
C VAL A 235 0.40 39.07 -12.65
N ALA A 236 -0.43 39.71 -13.47
CA ALA A 236 -0.53 41.18 -13.51
C ALA A 236 -1.02 41.78 -12.17
N LYS A 237 -1.99 41.13 -11.51
CA LYS A 237 -2.43 41.53 -10.16
C LYS A 237 -1.31 41.37 -9.13
N GLY A 238 -0.55 40.26 -9.18
CA GLY A 238 0.61 40.05 -8.30
C GLY A 238 1.64 41.18 -8.45
N ALA A 239 2.03 41.48 -9.70
CA ALA A 239 3.00 42.54 -9.99
C ALA A 239 2.51 43.94 -9.53
N ALA A 240 1.20 44.19 -9.62
CA ALA A 240 0.66 45.46 -9.13
C ALA A 240 0.66 45.56 -7.58
N LEU A 241 0.49 44.43 -6.88
CA LEU A 241 0.57 44.38 -5.42
C LEU A 241 2.01 44.48 -4.90
N ASP A 242 2.97 43.93 -5.64
CA ASP A 242 4.38 44.00 -5.29
C ASP A 242 4.97 45.44 -5.51
N ALA A 243 4.27 46.30 -6.27
CA ALA A 243 4.66 47.66 -6.54
C ALA A 243 4.04 48.70 -5.54
N LEU A 244 3.22 48.26 -4.61
CA LEU A 244 2.62 49.06 -3.53
C LEU A 244 3.43 48.96 -2.24
#